data_d2389bf28b0e0122070a8cbf7db256fa
#
_entry.id   d2389bf28b0e0122070a8cbf7db256fa
#
_cell.length_a   1.000
_cell.length_b   1.000
_cell.length_c   1.000
_cell.angle_alpha   90.00
_cell.angle_beta   90.00
_cell.angle_gamma   90.00
#
_symmetry.space_group_name_H-M   'P 1'
#
loop_
_entity.id
_entity.type
_entity.pdbx_description
1 polymer ?
#
loop_
_entity_poly.entity_id
_entity_poly.type
_entity_poly.pdbx_seq_one_letter_code
_entity_poly.pdbx_strand_id
1 'polypeptide(L)'
;MVLVVSQYIKLRKKNTIFSSQYTATTKVFLEFYKKYYMSSNYRLSRAYKNAKILTFDNTSKFILFSDCHRGDNSFADDFANNRNIYFHALKFYLNEGFSYVELGDGDELWENTSFESVFNAHKNVYFLLQEFFKKDRLHMIWGNHDMVYKDPKLVAQNLDTYFDPVEGCTKALLPNLPYHEAIILKHKDTLQELFLTHGHQADWWNYTFWRWGRFLVRVLWKPLQVWGIADPTSPAKNYKELIKIERRIKKWIVENKYLLTIVGHTHRPRFPQPSEIPFFNDGSCVHPRSITGIEIEDGAISLIKWNIETTDDGILRVVRVLLEGPKKLSDYEKK
;
A
#
# COMPACT_ATOMS: atom_id res chain seq x y z
N MET A 1 24.04 13.58 15.62
CA MET A 1 22.75 13.02 16.05
C MET A 1 22.77 11.49 16.11
N VAL A 2 23.17 10.78 15.07
CA VAL A 2 23.31 9.30 15.06
C VAL A 2 24.31 8.79 16.11
N LEU A 3 25.42 9.50 16.32
CA LEU A 3 26.43 9.18 17.34
C LEU A 3 25.89 9.26 18.78
N VAL A 4 25.03 10.23 19.09
CA VAL A 4 24.43 10.41 20.42
C VAL A 4 23.43 9.28 20.73
N VAL A 5 22.64 8.86 19.74
CA VAL A 5 21.68 7.73 19.88
C VAL A 5 22.44 6.41 20.01
N SER A 6 23.52 6.20 19.25
CA SER A 6 24.38 5.00 19.33
C SER A 6 25.07 4.89 20.70
N GLN A 7 25.59 6.01 21.26
CA GLN A 7 26.16 6.06 22.59
C GLN A 7 25.12 5.78 23.69
N TYR A 8 23.89 6.30 23.54
CA TYR A 8 22.81 6.04 24.49
C TYR A 8 22.40 4.57 24.53
N ILE A 9 22.33 3.91 23.37
CA ILE A 9 22.02 2.47 23.30
C ILE A 9 23.13 1.62 23.92
N LYS A 10 24.40 2.02 23.76
CA LYS A 10 25.57 1.38 24.42
C LYS A 10 25.56 1.59 25.92
N LEU A 11 25.19 2.77 26.42
CA LEU A 11 25.13 3.11 27.83
C LEU A 11 23.98 2.37 28.57
N ARG A 12 22.86 2.08 27.90
CA ARG A 12 21.77 1.28 28.48
C ARG A 12 22.14 -0.19 28.74
N LYS A 13 23.17 -0.70 28.07
CA LYS A 13 23.72 -2.06 28.30
C LYS A 13 24.76 -2.13 29.44
N LYS A 14 25.22 -0.98 29.94
CA LYS A 14 26.14 -0.87 31.07
C LYS A 14 25.53 0.02 32.17
N ASN A 15 24.79 -0.59 33.06
CA ASN A 15 24.46 -0.17 34.46
C ASN A 15 23.82 1.22 34.76
N THR A 16 22.64 1.17 35.30
CA THR A 16 22.03 1.51 36.63
C THR A 16 22.45 2.77 37.40
N ILE A 17 23.35 3.66 37.02
CA ILE A 17 23.82 4.76 37.89
C ILE A 17 23.84 6.15 37.20
N PHE A 18 23.16 6.41 36.11
CA PHE A 18 23.11 7.75 35.50
C PHE A 18 21.70 8.27 35.24
N SER A 19 20.84 8.26 36.27
CA SER A 19 19.46 8.75 36.10
C SER A 19 19.24 10.23 36.45
N SER A 20 20.24 10.97 36.96
CA SER A 20 20.02 12.30 37.53
C SER A 20 20.52 13.52 36.74
N GLN A 21 21.17 13.33 35.58
CA GLN A 21 21.80 14.43 34.85
C GLN A 21 21.20 14.80 33.49
N TYR A 22 20.06 14.24 33.11
CA TYR A 22 19.36 14.74 31.91
C TYR A 22 18.44 15.88 32.30
N THR A 23 18.62 17.04 31.65
CA THR A 23 17.69 18.17 31.79
C THR A 23 16.28 17.74 31.41
N ALA A 24 15.26 18.33 32.04
CA ALA A 24 13.85 18.05 31.71
C ALA A 24 13.60 18.12 30.19
N THR A 25 14.24 19.06 29.52
CA THR A 25 14.20 19.23 28.05
C THR A 25 14.72 18.02 27.28
N THR A 26 15.81 17.39 27.74
CA THR A 26 16.37 16.20 27.07
C THR A 26 15.50 14.98 27.29
N LYS A 27 14.85 14.83 28.46
CA LYS A 27 13.89 13.76 28.72
C LYS A 27 12.63 13.93 27.85
N VAL A 28 12.08 15.12 27.78
CA VAL A 28 10.92 15.46 26.94
C VAL A 28 11.27 15.22 25.46
N PHE A 29 12.44 15.64 24.99
CA PHE A 29 12.88 15.39 23.62
C PHE A 29 13.07 13.90 23.31
N LEU A 30 13.64 13.12 24.21
CA LEU A 30 13.82 11.67 24.05
C LEU A 30 12.46 10.92 24.10
N GLU A 31 11.53 11.33 24.94
CA GLU A 31 10.17 10.78 24.94
C GLU A 31 9.40 11.19 23.70
N PHE A 32 9.50 12.45 23.28
CA PHE A 32 8.94 12.92 22.01
C PHE A 32 9.52 12.15 20.83
N TYR A 33 10.85 11.95 20.75
CA TYR A 33 11.52 11.20 19.70
C TYR A 33 11.10 9.72 19.69
N LYS A 34 11.04 9.06 20.86
CA LYS A 34 10.53 7.69 20.97
C LYS A 34 9.07 7.57 20.55
N LYS A 35 8.25 8.51 20.97
CA LYS A 35 6.81 8.54 20.71
C LYS A 35 6.51 8.81 19.22
N TYR A 36 7.22 9.76 18.61
CA TYR A 36 6.93 10.22 17.25
C TYR A 36 7.71 9.53 16.15
N TYR A 37 8.93 9.03 16.41
CA TYR A 37 9.78 8.49 15.36
C TYR A 37 10.06 6.98 15.47
N MET A 38 9.89 6.38 16.62
CA MET A 38 10.31 4.98 16.84
C MET A 38 9.19 3.96 17.01
N SER A 39 7.95 4.35 17.23
CA SER A 39 6.87 3.42 17.51
C SER A 39 5.97 3.19 16.31
N SER A 40 6.04 1.99 15.72
CA SER A 40 5.06 1.53 14.71
C SER A 40 3.63 1.57 15.24
N ASN A 41 3.44 1.26 16.52
CA ASN A 41 2.15 1.35 17.20
C ASN A 41 1.56 2.78 17.13
N TYR A 42 2.36 3.80 17.43
CA TYR A 42 1.92 5.19 17.32
C TYR A 42 1.52 5.57 15.88
N ARG A 43 2.33 5.18 14.88
CA ARG A 43 2.06 5.51 13.47
C ARG A 43 0.77 4.85 12.96
N LEU A 44 0.58 3.56 13.26
CA LEU A 44 -0.66 2.84 12.94
C LEU A 44 -1.87 3.45 13.64
N SER A 45 -1.77 3.74 14.95
CA SER A 45 -2.85 4.37 15.72
C SER A 45 -3.20 5.78 15.20
N ARG A 46 -2.18 6.53 14.75
CA ARG A 46 -2.41 7.85 14.13
C ARG A 46 -3.10 7.70 12.77
N ALA A 47 -2.67 6.76 11.93
CA ALA A 47 -3.29 6.48 10.65
C ALA A 47 -4.76 6.06 10.84
N TYR A 48 -5.03 5.18 11.80
CA TYR A 48 -6.39 4.76 12.15
C TYR A 48 -7.26 5.94 12.62
N LYS A 49 -6.75 6.78 13.53
CA LYS A 49 -7.47 7.94 14.05
C LYS A 49 -7.83 8.97 12.98
N ASN A 50 -6.97 9.13 11.97
CA ASN A 50 -7.14 10.11 10.90
C ASN A 50 -7.68 9.48 9.60
N ALA A 51 -8.08 8.22 9.65
CA ALA A 51 -8.55 7.50 8.47
C ALA A 51 -9.84 8.12 7.91
N LYS A 52 -9.97 8.08 6.59
CA LYS A 52 -11.23 8.37 5.91
C LYS A 52 -12.23 7.26 6.18
N ILE A 53 -13.40 7.59 6.69
CA ILE A 53 -14.47 6.60 6.89
C ILE A 53 -15.30 6.53 5.60
N LEU A 54 -15.47 5.31 5.09
CA LEU A 54 -16.41 4.96 4.03
C LEU A 54 -17.42 3.97 4.62
N THR A 55 -18.69 4.26 4.49
CA THR A 55 -19.74 3.36 4.94
C THR A 55 -20.09 2.34 3.85
N PHE A 56 -20.32 1.10 4.25
CA PHE A 56 -20.72 0.03 3.35
C PHE A 56 -21.80 -0.88 3.96
N ASP A 57 -22.41 -1.74 3.16
CA ASP A 57 -23.34 -2.77 3.55
C ASP A 57 -23.06 -4.06 2.77
N ASN A 58 -23.88 -5.11 2.98
CA ASN A 58 -23.69 -6.40 2.34
C ASN A 58 -23.86 -6.37 0.80
N THR A 59 -24.43 -5.31 0.23
CA THR A 59 -24.55 -5.15 -1.23
C THR A 59 -23.35 -4.44 -1.85
N SER A 60 -22.49 -3.88 -1.01
CA SER A 60 -21.31 -3.14 -1.44
C SER A 60 -20.22 -4.11 -1.91
N LYS A 61 -19.53 -3.72 -3.00
CA LYS A 61 -18.48 -4.52 -3.60
C LYS A 61 -17.18 -3.72 -3.65
N PHE A 62 -16.09 -4.28 -3.12
CA PHE A 62 -14.75 -3.66 -3.16
C PHE A 62 -13.73 -4.65 -3.70
N ILE A 63 -12.85 -4.15 -4.55
CA ILE A 63 -11.58 -4.79 -4.89
C ILE A 63 -10.42 -3.94 -4.39
N LEU A 64 -9.48 -4.57 -3.70
CA LEU A 64 -8.30 -3.95 -3.13
C LEU A 64 -7.06 -4.52 -3.84
N PHE A 65 -6.23 -3.64 -4.40
CA PHE A 65 -4.89 -3.96 -4.90
C PHE A 65 -3.89 -2.98 -4.30
N SER A 66 -2.64 -3.41 -4.14
CA SER A 66 -1.51 -2.58 -3.74
C SER A 66 -0.27 -2.89 -4.57
N ASP A 67 0.79 -2.15 -4.29
CA ASP A 67 2.14 -2.46 -4.78
C ASP A 67 2.16 -2.71 -6.29
N CYS A 68 1.51 -1.79 -7.02
CA CYS A 68 1.54 -1.79 -8.49
C CYS A 68 2.90 -1.32 -9.00
N HIS A 69 3.51 -0.31 -8.34
CA HIS A 69 4.80 0.26 -8.74
C HIS A 69 4.84 0.62 -10.23
N ARG A 70 3.79 1.29 -10.73
CA ARG A 70 3.72 1.73 -12.13
C ARG A 70 4.90 2.64 -12.45
N GLY A 71 5.80 2.16 -13.30
CA GLY A 71 7.02 2.85 -13.69
C GLY A 71 6.93 3.48 -15.10
N ASP A 72 8.06 3.57 -15.76
CA ASP A 72 8.21 4.23 -17.07
C ASP A 72 8.28 3.26 -18.26
N ASN A 73 7.89 1.99 -18.04
CA ASN A 73 7.97 0.88 -19.01
C ASN A 73 9.42 0.56 -19.46
N SER A 74 10.42 0.95 -18.67
CA SER A 74 11.80 0.50 -18.85
C SER A 74 11.99 -0.91 -18.26
N PHE A 75 13.20 -1.47 -18.38
CA PHE A 75 13.53 -2.77 -17.75
C PHE A 75 13.48 -2.74 -16.21
N ALA A 76 13.46 -1.54 -15.60
CA ALA A 76 13.29 -1.36 -14.16
C ALA A 76 11.81 -1.32 -13.73
N ASP A 77 10.86 -1.25 -14.66
CA ASP A 77 9.44 -1.22 -14.38
C ASP A 77 8.89 -2.62 -14.11
N ASP A 78 8.82 -3.00 -12.84
CA ASP A 78 8.33 -4.31 -12.41
C ASP A 78 6.85 -4.54 -12.80
N PHE A 79 6.04 -3.46 -12.90
CA PHE A 79 4.63 -3.54 -13.27
C PHE A 79 4.41 -3.82 -14.77
N ALA A 80 5.33 -3.44 -15.62
CA ALA A 80 5.17 -3.55 -17.07
C ALA A 80 4.75 -4.96 -17.53
N ASN A 81 5.27 -6.01 -16.86
CA ASN A 81 4.96 -7.41 -17.17
C ASN A 81 3.51 -7.80 -16.84
N ASN A 82 2.89 -7.13 -15.85
CA ASN A 82 1.55 -7.45 -15.37
C ASN A 82 0.50 -6.42 -15.82
N ARG A 83 0.90 -5.37 -16.54
CA ARG A 83 0.00 -4.29 -16.98
C ARG A 83 -1.28 -4.81 -17.64
N ASN A 84 -1.17 -5.79 -18.51
CA ASN A 84 -2.33 -6.33 -19.24
C ASN A 84 -3.25 -7.17 -18.33
N ILE A 85 -2.67 -7.93 -17.39
CA ILE A 85 -3.44 -8.68 -16.39
C ILE A 85 -4.21 -7.71 -15.50
N TYR A 86 -3.52 -6.69 -14.99
CA TYR A 86 -4.11 -5.66 -14.13
C TYR A 86 -5.21 -4.88 -14.85
N PHE A 87 -4.95 -4.45 -16.09
CA PHE A 87 -5.95 -3.74 -16.89
C PHE A 87 -7.21 -4.58 -17.11
N HIS A 88 -7.03 -5.87 -17.44
CA HIS A 88 -8.15 -6.80 -17.61
C HIS A 88 -8.94 -6.98 -16.30
N ALA A 89 -8.25 -7.18 -15.18
CA ALA A 89 -8.86 -7.32 -13.86
C ALA A 89 -9.66 -6.08 -13.47
N LEU A 90 -9.06 -4.88 -13.60
CA LEU A 90 -9.79 -3.63 -13.29
C LEU A 90 -11.00 -3.42 -14.18
N LYS A 91 -10.89 -3.74 -15.47
CA LYS A 91 -12.02 -3.63 -16.41
C LYS A 91 -13.17 -4.56 -16.00
N PHE A 92 -12.84 -5.80 -15.59
CA PHE A 92 -13.82 -6.74 -15.04
C PHE A 92 -14.51 -6.12 -13.82
N TYR A 93 -13.79 -5.64 -12.81
CA TYR A 93 -14.37 -5.07 -11.61
C TYR A 93 -15.17 -3.79 -11.85
N LEU A 94 -14.75 -2.95 -12.79
CA LEU A 94 -15.54 -1.78 -13.20
C LEU A 94 -16.92 -2.18 -13.72
N ASN A 95 -16.97 -3.22 -14.57
CA ASN A 95 -18.20 -3.73 -15.18
C ASN A 95 -19.09 -4.43 -14.15
N GLU A 96 -18.50 -5.19 -13.21
CA GLU A 96 -19.21 -5.89 -12.15
C GLU A 96 -19.68 -4.99 -10.99
N GLY A 97 -19.43 -3.68 -11.09
CA GLY A 97 -19.95 -2.71 -10.12
C GLY A 97 -19.09 -2.51 -8.87
N PHE A 98 -17.87 -3.04 -8.83
CA PHE A 98 -16.96 -2.87 -7.69
C PHE A 98 -16.46 -1.44 -7.55
N SER A 99 -16.20 -1.02 -6.31
CA SER A 99 -15.34 0.11 -5.99
C SER A 99 -13.90 -0.36 -5.91
N TYR A 100 -12.98 0.39 -6.48
CA TYR A 100 -11.56 0.11 -6.43
C TYR A 100 -10.89 0.87 -5.29
N VAL A 101 -10.13 0.15 -4.45
CA VAL A 101 -9.28 0.73 -3.41
C VAL A 101 -7.82 0.39 -3.73
N GLU A 102 -6.99 1.40 -4.02
CA GLU A 102 -5.55 1.23 -4.15
C GLU A 102 -4.90 1.42 -2.77
N LEU A 103 -4.29 0.35 -2.24
CA LEU A 103 -3.71 0.33 -0.88
C LEU A 103 -2.26 0.85 -0.83
N GLY A 104 -1.89 1.76 -1.72
CA GLY A 104 -0.58 2.40 -1.76
C GLY A 104 0.45 1.72 -2.66
N ASP A 105 1.54 2.42 -2.90
CA ASP A 105 2.59 2.06 -3.86
C ASP A 105 2.01 1.79 -5.26
N GLY A 106 1.07 2.65 -5.64
CA GLY A 106 0.46 2.62 -6.96
C GLY A 106 1.45 3.07 -8.03
N ASP A 107 2.11 4.20 -7.81
CA ASP A 107 3.07 4.80 -8.73
C ASP A 107 4.50 4.71 -8.18
N GLU A 108 5.46 4.30 -9.03
CA GLU A 108 6.88 4.23 -8.68
C GLU A 108 7.55 5.60 -8.81
N LEU A 109 7.32 6.45 -7.81
CA LEU A 109 7.87 7.82 -7.78
C LEU A 109 9.20 7.93 -7.01
N TRP A 110 9.74 6.82 -6.53
CA TRP A 110 11.12 6.79 -6.03
C TRP A 110 12.10 6.71 -7.18
N GLU A 111 11.86 5.85 -8.16
CA GLU A 111 12.70 5.67 -9.34
C GLU A 111 12.45 6.73 -10.42
N ASN A 112 11.21 7.13 -10.58
CA ASN A 112 10.80 8.05 -11.63
C ASN A 112 10.70 9.48 -11.11
N THR A 113 11.32 10.42 -11.81
CA THR A 113 11.34 11.84 -11.44
C THR A 113 10.15 12.60 -11.99
N SER A 114 9.53 12.09 -13.06
CA SER A 114 8.38 12.68 -13.73
C SER A 114 7.20 11.72 -13.71
N PHE A 115 6.07 12.19 -13.21
CA PHE A 115 4.81 11.45 -13.34
C PHE A 115 4.39 11.32 -14.82
N GLU A 116 4.73 12.30 -15.67
CA GLU A 116 4.40 12.25 -17.08
C GLU A 116 4.96 10.99 -17.78
N SER A 117 6.17 10.54 -17.43
CA SER A 117 6.74 9.30 -17.98
C SER A 117 5.94 8.08 -17.54
N VAL A 118 5.53 8.01 -16.27
CA VAL A 118 4.68 6.96 -15.73
C VAL A 118 3.31 6.95 -16.41
N PHE A 119 2.68 8.12 -16.50
CA PHE A 119 1.39 8.29 -17.19
C PHE A 119 1.46 7.84 -18.65
N ASN A 120 2.48 8.30 -19.39
CA ASN A 120 2.65 7.95 -20.79
C ASN A 120 2.86 6.45 -21.02
N ALA A 121 3.55 5.78 -20.10
CA ALA A 121 3.76 4.32 -20.13
C ALA A 121 2.47 3.52 -19.89
N HIS A 122 1.56 4.06 -19.07
CA HIS A 122 0.39 3.32 -18.57
C HIS A 122 -0.94 4.06 -18.80
N LYS A 123 -1.06 4.89 -19.85
CA LYS A 123 -2.25 5.72 -20.17
C LYS A 123 -3.58 4.96 -20.06
N ASN A 124 -3.63 3.74 -20.60
CA ASN A 124 -4.83 2.92 -20.59
C ASN A 124 -5.30 2.58 -19.16
N VAL A 125 -4.35 2.38 -18.23
CA VAL A 125 -4.65 2.13 -16.82
C VAL A 125 -5.26 3.40 -16.20
N TYR A 126 -4.64 4.57 -16.40
CA TYR A 126 -5.15 5.82 -15.84
C TYR A 126 -6.52 6.20 -16.39
N PHE A 127 -6.79 5.94 -17.67
CA PHE A 127 -8.13 6.16 -18.23
C PHE A 127 -9.16 5.20 -17.62
N LEU A 128 -8.76 3.98 -17.28
CA LEU A 128 -9.64 3.05 -16.57
C LEU A 128 -9.88 3.49 -15.11
N LEU A 129 -8.85 4.00 -14.41
CA LEU A 129 -9.01 4.62 -13.09
C LEU A 129 -9.92 5.84 -13.16
N GLN A 130 -9.85 6.63 -14.23
CA GLN A 130 -10.77 7.76 -14.47
C GLN A 130 -12.23 7.29 -14.56
N GLU A 131 -12.50 6.13 -15.15
CA GLU A 131 -13.87 5.59 -15.21
C GLU A 131 -14.40 5.17 -13.82
N PHE A 132 -13.56 4.63 -12.94
CA PHE A 132 -13.91 4.44 -11.54
C PHE A 132 -14.17 5.77 -10.83
N PHE A 133 -13.30 6.77 -11.06
CA PHE A 133 -13.41 8.09 -10.46
C PHE A 133 -14.71 8.81 -10.84
N LYS A 134 -15.07 8.80 -12.12
CA LYS A 134 -16.33 9.39 -12.62
C LYS A 134 -17.59 8.78 -12.00
N LYS A 135 -17.48 7.59 -11.42
CA LYS A 135 -18.56 6.85 -10.76
C LYS A 135 -18.49 6.90 -9.23
N ASP A 136 -17.63 7.75 -8.66
CA ASP A 136 -17.35 7.84 -7.22
C ASP A 136 -16.94 6.48 -6.59
N ARG A 137 -16.25 5.64 -7.38
CA ARG A 137 -15.82 4.29 -7.00
C ARG A 137 -14.29 4.13 -6.98
N LEU A 138 -13.52 5.23 -6.89
CA LEU A 138 -12.06 5.23 -6.78
C LEU A 138 -11.63 5.77 -5.43
N HIS A 139 -10.87 4.97 -4.67
CA HIS A 139 -10.35 5.36 -3.37
C HIS A 139 -8.85 5.08 -3.31
N MET A 140 -8.04 6.09 -2.94
CA MET A 140 -6.59 6.02 -3.02
C MET A 140 -5.95 6.18 -1.64
N ILE A 141 -5.06 5.24 -1.31
CA ILE A 141 -4.16 5.32 -0.16
C ILE A 141 -2.75 5.50 -0.72
N TRP A 142 -1.94 6.37 -0.11
CA TRP A 142 -0.54 6.49 -0.49
C TRP A 142 0.34 5.51 0.31
N GLY A 143 1.33 4.94 -0.35
CA GLY A 143 2.36 4.10 0.24
C GLY A 143 3.68 4.84 0.48
N ASN A 144 4.80 4.13 0.54
CA ASN A 144 6.11 4.77 0.70
C ASN A 144 6.71 5.21 -0.65
N HIS A 145 6.44 4.51 -1.76
CA HIS A 145 6.96 4.87 -3.08
C HIS A 145 6.23 6.05 -3.70
N ASP A 146 4.97 6.24 -3.37
CA ASP A 146 4.15 7.38 -3.79
C ASP A 146 3.77 8.32 -2.64
N MET A 147 4.57 8.36 -1.56
CA MET A 147 4.35 9.20 -0.37
C MET A 147 4.29 10.72 -0.68
N VAL A 148 4.70 11.14 -1.86
CA VAL A 148 4.52 12.52 -2.33
C VAL A 148 3.05 12.92 -2.41
N TYR A 149 2.15 11.97 -2.64
CA TYR A 149 0.69 12.17 -2.66
C TYR A 149 0.06 12.46 -1.29
N LYS A 150 0.87 12.47 -0.24
CA LYS A 150 0.49 13.07 1.04
C LYS A 150 0.24 14.59 0.92
N ASP A 151 0.86 15.26 -0.06
CA ASP A 151 0.65 16.67 -0.35
C ASP A 151 -0.41 16.82 -1.47
N PRO A 152 -1.61 17.36 -1.17
CA PRO A 152 -2.65 17.55 -2.18
C PRO A 152 -2.23 18.40 -3.37
N LYS A 153 -1.25 19.30 -3.19
CA LYS A 153 -0.71 20.12 -4.30
C LYS A 153 0.03 19.25 -5.32
N LEU A 154 0.79 18.26 -4.83
CA LEU A 154 1.50 17.33 -5.71
C LEU A 154 0.55 16.33 -6.36
N VAL A 155 -0.54 15.96 -5.68
CA VAL A 155 -1.62 15.18 -6.30
C VAL A 155 -2.22 15.96 -7.47
N ALA A 156 -2.63 17.21 -7.24
CA ALA A 156 -3.22 18.06 -8.27
C ALA A 156 -2.25 18.30 -9.45
N GLN A 157 -0.98 18.58 -9.14
CA GLN A 157 0.05 18.78 -10.17
C GLN A 157 0.21 17.57 -11.09
N ASN A 158 0.14 16.35 -10.53
CA ASN A 158 0.38 15.13 -11.30
C ASN A 158 -0.91 14.58 -11.94
N LEU A 159 -2.03 14.63 -11.23
CA LEU A 159 -3.20 13.83 -11.58
C LEU A 159 -4.41 14.63 -12.06
N ASP A 160 -4.48 15.95 -11.86
CA ASP A 160 -5.67 16.71 -12.26
C ASP A 160 -5.84 16.74 -13.78
N THR A 161 -4.73 16.83 -14.53
CA THR A 161 -4.78 16.99 -15.98
C THR A 161 -3.67 16.23 -16.70
N TYR A 162 -3.87 15.96 -17.98
CA TYR A 162 -2.85 15.45 -18.90
C TYR A 162 -2.89 16.19 -20.23
N PHE A 163 -1.77 16.21 -20.94
CA PHE A 163 -1.73 16.74 -22.30
C PHE A 163 -2.09 15.65 -23.31
N ASP A 164 -3.08 15.93 -24.15
CA ASP A 164 -3.47 15.08 -25.27
C ASP A 164 -2.76 15.55 -26.56
N PRO A 165 -1.75 14.81 -27.04
CA PRO A 165 -0.99 15.22 -28.21
C PRO A 165 -1.78 15.11 -29.52
N VAL A 166 -2.86 14.33 -29.55
CA VAL A 166 -3.71 14.18 -30.77
C VAL A 166 -4.58 15.39 -30.94
N GLU A 167 -5.18 15.89 -29.87
CA GLU A 167 -6.03 17.07 -29.91
C GLU A 167 -5.27 18.38 -29.62
N GLY A 168 -3.99 18.29 -29.20
CA GLY A 168 -3.14 19.44 -28.90
C GLY A 168 -3.61 20.27 -27.71
N CYS A 169 -4.35 19.68 -26.78
CA CYS A 169 -4.93 20.37 -25.63
C CYS A 169 -4.75 19.61 -24.30
N THR A 170 -4.89 20.35 -23.20
CA THR A 170 -4.88 19.77 -21.85
C THR A 170 -6.29 19.32 -21.47
N LYS A 171 -6.42 18.09 -21.01
CA LYS A 171 -7.68 17.47 -20.56
C LYS A 171 -7.63 17.11 -19.08
N ALA A 172 -8.81 17.09 -18.45
CA ALA A 172 -8.95 16.59 -17.08
C ALA A 172 -8.65 15.08 -17.03
N LEU A 173 -7.88 14.64 -16.01
CA LEU A 173 -7.61 13.23 -15.72
C LEU A 173 -8.38 12.80 -14.46
N LEU A 174 -7.91 13.17 -13.30
CA LEU A 174 -8.47 12.80 -11.98
C LEU A 174 -8.52 14.06 -11.08
N PRO A 175 -9.28 15.11 -11.47
CA PRO A 175 -9.21 16.41 -10.81
C PRO A 175 -9.70 16.32 -9.36
N ASN A 176 -8.88 16.87 -8.43
CA ASN A 176 -9.14 16.87 -7.00
C ASN A 176 -9.27 15.47 -6.38
N LEU A 177 -8.64 14.43 -6.95
CA LEU A 177 -8.65 13.09 -6.38
C LEU A 177 -8.01 13.11 -4.98
N PRO A 178 -8.74 12.71 -3.90
CA PRO A 178 -8.16 12.68 -2.57
C PRO A 178 -7.34 11.42 -2.35
N TYR A 179 -6.12 11.58 -1.81
CA TYR A 179 -5.32 10.48 -1.26
C TYR A 179 -5.38 10.50 0.27
N HIS A 180 -5.39 9.32 0.86
CA HIS A 180 -5.48 9.13 2.31
C HIS A 180 -4.29 8.33 2.85
N GLU A 181 -3.95 8.47 4.15
CA GLU A 181 -2.99 7.57 4.83
C GLU A 181 -3.62 6.22 5.12
N ALA A 182 -4.93 6.22 5.34
CA ALA A 182 -5.72 5.04 5.63
C ALA A 182 -7.22 5.29 5.36
N ILE A 183 -7.95 4.20 5.19
CA ILE A 183 -9.41 4.20 5.05
C ILE A 183 -9.97 3.20 6.07
N ILE A 184 -11.12 3.51 6.64
CA ILE A 184 -11.94 2.58 7.42
C ILE A 184 -13.20 2.31 6.62
N LEU A 185 -13.40 1.05 6.23
CA LEU A 185 -14.70 0.60 5.75
C LEU A 185 -15.54 0.26 6.99
N LYS A 186 -16.64 0.98 7.21
CA LYS A 186 -17.52 0.80 8.35
C LYS A 186 -18.87 0.28 7.90
N HIS A 187 -19.25 -0.92 8.36
CA HIS A 187 -20.52 -1.52 8.03
C HIS A 187 -21.66 -0.73 8.67
N LYS A 188 -22.70 -0.43 7.88
CA LYS A 188 -23.82 0.44 8.32
C LYS A 188 -24.62 -0.16 9.48
N ASP A 189 -24.87 -1.47 9.44
CA ASP A 189 -25.75 -2.14 10.38
C ASP A 189 -24.99 -2.70 11.58
N THR A 190 -23.88 -3.43 11.35
CA THR A 190 -23.10 -4.10 12.41
C THR A 190 -22.09 -3.16 13.08
N LEU A 191 -21.78 -2.01 12.46
CA LEU A 191 -20.74 -1.08 12.86
C LEU A 191 -19.32 -1.68 12.83
N GLN A 192 -19.17 -2.90 12.26
CA GLN A 192 -17.87 -3.53 12.07
C GLN A 192 -16.96 -2.63 11.23
N GLU A 193 -15.72 -2.50 11.67
CA GLU A 193 -14.71 -1.69 10.99
C GLU A 193 -13.63 -2.57 10.38
N LEU A 194 -13.28 -2.27 9.12
CA LEU A 194 -12.14 -2.83 8.41
C LEU A 194 -11.13 -1.70 8.20
N PHE A 195 -9.95 -1.83 8.77
CA PHE A 195 -8.90 -0.84 8.67
C PHE A 195 -7.99 -1.16 7.49
N LEU A 196 -7.95 -0.24 6.53
CA LEU A 196 -7.18 -0.33 5.30
C LEU A 196 -6.02 0.67 5.37
N THR A 197 -4.80 0.20 5.21
CA THR A 197 -3.60 1.04 5.16
C THR A 197 -2.50 0.32 4.39
N HIS A 198 -1.54 1.05 3.82
CA HIS A 198 -0.49 0.39 3.04
C HIS A 198 0.38 -0.57 3.88
N GLY A 199 0.70 -0.22 5.13
CA GLY A 199 1.51 -1.08 6.01
C GLY A 199 2.93 -0.58 6.26
N HIS A 200 3.45 0.33 5.44
CA HIS A 200 4.76 0.98 5.65
C HIS A 200 4.86 1.73 6.98
N GLN A 201 3.74 2.05 7.64
CA GLN A 201 3.68 2.62 8.98
C GLN A 201 4.37 1.71 10.02
N ALA A 202 4.40 0.40 9.78
CA ALA A 202 5.11 -0.56 10.64
C ALA A 202 6.59 -0.72 10.27
N ASP A 203 7.01 -0.19 9.13
CA ASP A 203 8.39 -0.15 8.67
C ASP A 203 9.05 1.17 9.08
N TRP A 204 9.95 1.09 10.09
CA TRP A 204 10.60 2.30 10.60
C TRP A 204 11.50 2.98 9.58
N TRP A 205 12.20 2.19 8.76
CA TRP A 205 13.16 2.71 7.80
C TRP A 205 12.46 3.43 6.65
N ASN A 206 11.54 2.77 5.99
CA ASN A 206 10.80 3.32 4.86
C ASN A 206 9.88 4.47 5.26
N TYR A 207 9.35 4.47 6.48
CA TYR A 207 8.55 5.58 6.98
C TYR A 207 9.38 6.83 7.34
N THR A 208 10.55 6.63 7.98
CA THR A 208 11.32 7.75 8.55
C THR A 208 12.30 8.35 7.54
N PHE A 209 12.93 7.51 6.73
CA PHE A 209 13.98 7.88 5.80
C PHE A 209 13.59 7.79 4.33
N TRP A 210 12.31 7.83 4.01
CA TRP A 210 11.82 7.70 2.64
C TRP A 210 12.49 8.66 1.63
N ARG A 211 12.84 9.90 2.03
CA ARG A 211 13.54 10.86 1.18
C ARG A 211 14.97 10.41 0.85
N TRP A 212 15.66 9.81 1.81
CA TRP A 212 16.99 9.24 1.60
C TRP A 212 16.92 7.94 0.80
N GLY A 213 15.94 7.09 1.09
CA GLY A 213 15.66 5.88 0.31
C GLY A 213 15.41 6.23 -1.15
N ARG A 214 14.52 7.18 -1.42
CA ARG A 214 14.25 7.69 -2.76
C ARG A 214 15.50 8.22 -3.47
N PHE A 215 16.35 8.99 -2.79
CA PHE A 215 17.58 9.49 -3.36
C PHE A 215 18.55 8.37 -3.75
N LEU A 216 18.75 7.38 -2.88
CA LEU A 216 19.61 6.23 -3.14
C LEU A 216 19.08 5.35 -4.27
N VAL A 217 17.78 5.13 -4.31
CA VAL A 217 17.14 4.36 -5.38
C VAL A 217 17.35 5.05 -6.74
N ARG A 218 17.15 6.35 -6.84
CA ARG A 218 17.34 7.10 -8.09
C ARG A 218 18.78 7.13 -8.57
N VAL A 219 19.71 7.37 -7.66
CA VAL A 219 21.12 7.64 -8.04
C VAL A 219 21.90 6.34 -8.19
N LEU A 220 21.59 5.32 -7.38
CA LEU A 220 22.38 4.09 -7.34
C LEU A 220 21.62 2.90 -7.91
N TRP A 221 20.40 2.65 -7.45
CA TRP A 221 19.72 1.38 -7.76
C TRP A 221 19.06 1.37 -9.13
N LYS A 222 18.34 2.42 -9.55
CA LYS A 222 17.71 2.46 -10.89
C LYS A 222 18.73 2.23 -12.02
N PRO A 223 19.91 2.88 -12.06
CA PRO A 223 20.94 2.55 -13.06
C PRO A 223 21.42 1.10 -13.00
N LEU A 224 21.57 0.52 -11.81
CA LEU A 224 22.01 -0.85 -11.63
C LEU A 224 20.93 -1.87 -12.05
N GLN A 225 19.66 -1.59 -11.79
CA GLN A 225 18.53 -2.42 -12.23
C GLN A 225 18.42 -2.50 -13.76
N VAL A 226 18.66 -1.38 -14.47
CA VAL A 226 18.73 -1.37 -15.94
C VAL A 226 19.82 -2.34 -16.45
N TRP A 227 20.88 -2.58 -15.67
CA TRP A 227 21.93 -3.56 -15.94
C TRP A 227 21.64 -4.95 -15.38
N GLY A 228 20.42 -5.19 -14.86
CA GLY A 228 19.98 -6.49 -14.33
C GLY A 228 20.41 -6.80 -12.89
N ILE A 229 20.91 -5.81 -12.14
CA ILE A 229 21.28 -5.97 -10.73
C ILE A 229 20.07 -5.63 -9.87
N ALA A 230 19.47 -6.63 -9.24
CA ALA A 230 18.29 -6.42 -8.38
C ALA A 230 18.63 -5.66 -7.08
N ASP A 231 17.73 -4.77 -6.64
CA ASP A 231 17.85 -4.07 -5.35
C ASP A 231 17.70 -5.07 -4.17
N PRO A 232 18.73 -5.27 -3.35
CA PRO A 232 18.67 -6.17 -2.19
C PRO A 232 17.98 -5.53 -0.98
N THR A 233 17.67 -4.23 -1.01
CA THR A 233 17.12 -3.48 0.14
C THR A 233 15.60 -3.48 0.19
N SER A 234 14.93 -3.94 -0.88
CA SER A 234 13.46 -4.04 -0.92
C SER A 234 12.93 -4.92 0.23
N PRO A 235 11.93 -4.46 1.01
CA PRO A 235 11.28 -5.27 2.05
C PRO A 235 10.74 -6.59 1.52
N ALA A 236 10.23 -6.59 0.30
CA ALA A 236 9.72 -7.79 -0.38
C ALA A 236 10.80 -8.89 -0.55
N LYS A 237 12.07 -8.51 -0.66
CA LYS A 237 13.21 -9.43 -0.80
C LYS A 237 13.86 -9.79 0.53
N ASN A 238 13.64 -9.00 1.60
CA ASN A 238 14.23 -9.23 2.91
C ASN A 238 13.25 -9.92 3.87
N TYR A 239 13.24 -11.26 3.84
CA TYR A 239 12.34 -12.09 4.67
C TYR A 239 12.35 -11.75 6.17
N LYS A 240 13.50 -11.39 6.75
CA LYS A 240 13.62 -11.06 8.18
C LYS A 240 12.91 -9.74 8.52
N GLU A 241 13.03 -8.74 7.67
CA GLU A 241 12.33 -7.46 7.89
C GLU A 241 10.82 -7.62 7.69
N LEU A 242 10.40 -8.39 6.69
CA LEU A 242 9.01 -8.72 6.43
C LEU A 242 8.33 -9.32 7.68
N ILE A 243 8.93 -10.34 8.30
CA ILE A 243 8.39 -10.96 9.53
C ILE A 243 8.30 -9.93 10.67
N LYS A 244 9.24 -9.00 10.77
CA LYS A 244 9.21 -7.96 11.81
C LYS A 244 8.06 -6.98 11.58
N ILE A 245 7.79 -6.59 10.32
CA ILE A 245 6.70 -5.72 9.93
C ILE A 245 5.37 -6.39 10.27
N GLU A 246 5.14 -7.61 9.77
CA GLU A 246 3.93 -8.39 10.05
C GLU A 246 3.69 -8.54 11.57
N ARG A 247 4.73 -8.88 12.34
CA ARG A 247 4.63 -9.03 13.80
C ARG A 247 4.24 -7.72 14.50
N ARG A 248 4.76 -6.57 14.04
CA ARG A 248 4.39 -5.27 14.62
C ARG A 248 2.93 -4.92 14.34
N ILE A 249 2.45 -5.18 13.10
CA ILE A 249 1.04 -4.96 12.74
C ILE A 249 0.14 -5.90 13.54
N LYS A 250 0.44 -7.20 13.60
CA LYS A 250 -0.33 -8.17 14.38
C LYS A 250 -0.40 -7.80 15.87
N LYS A 251 0.70 -7.31 16.45
CA LYS A 251 0.70 -6.80 17.82
C LYS A 251 -0.25 -5.63 17.98
N TRP A 252 -0.23 -4.68 17.05
CA TRP A 252 -1.13 -3.53 17.06
C TRP A 252 -2.60 -3.96 16.94
N ILE A 253 -2.92 -4.92 16.07
CA ILE A 253 -4.28 -5.48 15.92
C ILE A 253 -4.80 -6.05 17.23
N VAL A 254 -3.98 -6.84 17.94
CA VAL A 254 -4.33 -7.41 19.25
C VAL A 254 -4.61 -6.30 20.28
N GLU A 255 -3.77 -5.27 20.32
CA GLU A 255 -3.93 -4.12 21.23
C GLU A 255 -5.15 -3.26 20.87
N ASN A 256 -5.66 -3.35 19.63
CA ASN A 256 -6.85 -2.63 19.13
C ASN A 256 -8.06 -3.58 18.94
N LYS A 257 -8.30 -4.46 19.90
CA LYS A 257 -9.49 -5.33 19.97
C LYS A 257 -9.68 -6.24 18.77
N TYR A 258 -8.59 -6.72 18.20
CA TYR A 258 -8.61 -7.58 17.00
C TYR A 258 -9.29 -6.92 15.80
N LEU A 259 -9.07 -5.63 15.61
CA LEU A 259 -9.56 -4.89 14.46
C LEU A 259 -9.12 -5.55 13.15
N LEU A 260 -10.08 -5.91 12.29
CA LEU A 260 -9.79 -6.47 10.98
C LEU A 260 -8.96 -5.45 10.19
N THR A 261 -7.77 -5.87 9.77
CA THR A 261 -6.79 -4.97 9.14
C THR A 261 -6.28 -5.58 7.84
N ILE A 262 -6.36 -4.81 6.76
CA ILE A 262 -5.90 -5.19 5.43
C ILE A 262 -4.76 -4.26 5.04
N VAL A 263 -3.63 -4.84 4.60
CA VAL A 263 -2.43 -4.09 4.20
C VAL A 263 -1.82 -4.64 2.90
N GLY A 264 -0.90 -3.89 2.30
CA GLY A 264 0.00 -4.28 1.24
C GLY A 264 1.46 -4.35 1.71
N HIS A 265 2.37 -3.64 1.03
CA HIS A 265 3.76 -3.33 1.38
C HIS A 265 4.73 -4.51 1.42
N THR A 266 4.31 -5.66 1.90
CA THR A 266 5.22 -6.82 2.04
C THR A 266 5.17 -7.76 0.83
N HIS A 267 4.32 -7.48 -0.14
CA HIS A 267 4.11 -8.25 -1.37
C HIS A 267 3.80 -9.74 -1.11
N ARG A 268 3.33 -10.09 0.09
CA ARG A 268 3.01 -11.48 0.45
C ARG A 268 1.56 -11.60 0.85
N PRO A 269 0.72 -12.24 0.03
CA PRO A 269 -0.68 -12.40 0.35
C PRO A 269 -0.85 -13.18 1.66
N ARG A 270 -1.77 -12.72 2.50
CA ARG A 270 -2.15 -13.32 3.77
C ARG A 270 -3.66 -13.33 3.93
N PHE A 271 -4.17 -14.49 4.29
CA PHE A 271 -5.57 -14.67 4.58
C PHE A 271 -5.71 -15.51 5.85
N PRO A 272 -5.97 -14.90 7.02
CA PRO A 272 -6.07 -15.61 8.29
C PRO A 272 -7.36 -16.41 8.38
N GLN A 273 -7.37 -17.49 9.16
CA GLN A 273 -8.60 -18.13 9.57
C GLN A 273 -9.33 -17.27 10.63
N PRO A 274 -10.66 -17.39 10.80
CA PRO A 274 -11.42 -16.61 11.78
C PRO A 274 -10.92 -16.72 13.25
N SER A 275 -10.27 -17.84 13.59
CA SER A 275 -9.65 -18.04 14.92
C SER A 275 -8.32 -17.34 15.12
N GLU A 276 -7.70 -16.84 14.04
CA GLU A 276 -6.41 -16.18 14.05
C GLU A 276 -6.53 -14.67 14.23
N ILE A 277 -5.38 -13.98 14.31
CA ILE A 277 -5.34 -12.51 14.29
C ILE A 277 -5.79 -12.05 12.90
N PRO A 278 -6.81 -11.16 12.77
CA PRO A 278 -7.40 -10.75 11.51
C PRO A 278 -6.50 -9.77 10.74
N PHE A 279 -5.32 -10.29 10.36
CA PHE A 279 -4.29 -9.63 9.59
C PHE A 279 -4.32 -10.15 8.15
N PHE A 280 -4.82 -9.35 7.24
CA PHE A 280 -4.86 -9.64 5.80
C PHE A 280 -3.76 -8.86 5.07
N ASN A 281 -3.27 -9.44 3.99
CA ASN A 281 -2.41 -8.74 3.03
C ASN A 281 -2.85 -9.11 1.62
N ASP A 282 -3.07 -8.11 0.77
CA ASP A 282 -3.56 -8.30 -0.60
C ASP A 282 -2.49 -8.81 -1.58
N GLY A 283 -1.23 -8.82 -1.14
CA GLY A 283 -0.10 -9.28 -1.94
C GLY A 283 0.52 -8.17 -2.76
N SER A 284 0.50 -8.26 -4.07
CA SER A 284 1.15 -7.30 -4.96
C SER A 284 0.69 -7.45 -6.42
N CYS A 285 0.84 -6.39 -7.20
CA CYS A 285 0.65 -6.39 -8.66
C CYS A 285 1.93 -6.62 -9.46
N VAL A 286 3.09 -6.85 -8.79
CA VAL A 286 4.39 -7.09 -9.44
C VAL A 286 4.91 -8.52 -9.30
N HIS A 287 4.06 -9.47 -8.90
CA HIS A 287 4.45 -10.89 -8.93
C HIS A 287 4.69 -11.37 -10.38
N PRO A 288 5.63 -12.28 -10.61
CA PRO A 288 5.85 -12.80 -11.94
C PRO A 288 4.56 -13.40 -12.55
N ARG A 289 4.06 -12.77 -13.63
CA ARG A 289 2.91 -13.20 -14.44
C ARG A 289 1.59 -13.34 -13.65
N SER A 290 1.44 -12.64 -12.54
CA SER A 290 0.19 -12.66 -11.75
C SER A 290 0.08 -11.42 -10.86
N ILE A 291 -1.15 -11.11 -10.48
CA ILE A 291 -1.45 -10.12 -9.44
C ILE A 291 -2.36 -10.76 -8.41
N THR A 292 -2.30 -10.29 -7.17
CA THR A 292 -3.18 -10.74 -6.09
C THR A 292 -3.92 -9.55 -5.50
N GLY A 293 -5.09 -9.80 -4.93
CA GLY A 293 -5.92 -8.76 -4.31
C GLY A 293 -6.94 -9.34 -3.34
N ILE A 294 -7.60 -8.45 -2.62
CA ILE A 294 -8.68 -8.78 -1.70
C ILE A 294 -10.01 -8.29 -2.28
N GLU A 295 -10.98 -9.20 -2.39
CA GLU A 295 -12.36 -8.87 -2.71
C GLU A 295 -13.21 -8.84 -1.45
N ILE A 296 -14.13 -7.87 -1.40
CA ILE A 296 -15.20 -7.80 -0.40
C ILE A 296 -16.51 -7.70 -1.19
N GLU A 297 -17.37 -8.71 -1.06
CA GLU A 297 -18.64 -8.82 -1.76
C GLU A 297 -19.59 -9.68 -0.91
N ASP A 298 -20.89 -9.36 -0.91
CA ASP A 298 -21.92 -10.09 -0.19
C ASP A 298 -21.62 -10.29 1.31
N GLY A 299 -20.99 -9.28 1.95
CA GLY A 299 -20.58 -9.34 3.36
C GLY A 299 -19.47 -10.37 3.65
N ALA A 300 -18.76 -10.82 2.62
CA ALA A 300 -17.66 -11.77 2.72
C ALA A 300 -16.36 -11.20 2.16
N ILE A 301 -15.23 -11.76 2.60
CA ILE A 301 -13.88 -11.40 2.16
C ILE A 301 -13.23 -12.60 1.48
N SER A 302 -12.50 -12.34 0.39
CA SER A 302 -11.79 -13.35 -0.40
C SER A 302 -10.41 -12.84 -0.81
N LEU A 303 -9.44 -13.74 -0.88
CA LEU A 303 -8.14 -13.50 -1.50
C LEU A 303 -8.17 -14.12 -2.90
N ILE A 304 -7.87 -13.29 -3.90
CA ILE A 304 -7.90 -13.69 -5.31
C ILE A 304 -6.54 -13.51 -5.99
N LYS A 305 -6.38 -14.23 -7.09
CA LYS A 305 -5.27 -14.07 -8.01
C LYS A 305 -5.79 -13.93 -9.44
N TRP A 306 -5.21 -13.02 -10.19
CA TRP A 306 -5.34 -12.96 -11.63
C TRP A 306 -4.03 -13.38 -12.28
N ASN A 307 -4.08 -14.31 -13.22
CA ASN A 307 -2.93 -14.81 -13.95
C ASN A 307 -3.28 -15.15 -15.40
N ILE A 308 -2.28 -15.49 -16.17
CA ILE A 308 -2.46 -15.98 -17.54
C ILE A 308 -2.41 -17.51 -17.49
N GLU A 309 -3.41 -18.15 -18.06
CA GLU A 309 -3.47 -19.60 -18.27
C GLU A 309 -3.63 -19.92 -19.74
N THR A 310 -3.11 -21.08 -20.13
CA THR A 310 -3.27 -21.61 -21.48
C THR A 310 -4.45 -22.58 -21.46
N THR A 311 -5.41 -22.36 -22.34
CA THR A 311 -6.54 -23.27 -22.55
C THR A 311 -6.10 -24.51 -23.35
N ASP A 312 -6.90 -25.57 -23.37
CA ASP A 312 -6.58 -26.83 -24.07
C ASP A 312 -6.36 -26.62 -25.58
N ASP A 313 -6.96 -25.59 -26.16
CA ASP A 313 -6.78 -25.17 -27.56
C ASP A 313 -5.58 -24.24 -27.78
N GLY A 314 -4.75 -24.02 -26.75
CA GLY A 314 -3.52 -23.23 -26.83
C GLY A 314 -3.74 -21.71 -26.74
N ILE A 315 -4.94 -21.23 -26.44
CA ILE A 315 -5.21 -19.80 -26.30
C ILE A 315 -4.83 -19.34 -24.89
N LEU A 316 -4.12 -18.20 -24.82
CA LEU A 316 -3.81 -17.54 -23.55
C LEU A 316 -5.01 -16.71 -23.07
N ARG A 317 -5.43 -16.95 -21.84
CA ARG A 317 -6.51 -16.19 -21.19
C ARG A 317 -6.06 -15.63 -19.85
N VAL A 318 -6.51 -14.42 -19.55
CA VAL A 318 -6.42 -13.86 -18.18
C VAL A 318 -7.58 -14.44 -17.39
N VAL A 319 -7.26 -15.12 -16.29
CA VAL A 319 -8.24 -15.80 -15.45
C VAL A 319 -8.17 -15.31 -14.01
N ARG A 320 -9.34 -15.27 -13.35
CA ARG A 320 -9.48 -15.01 -11.93
C ARG A 320 -9.54 -16.34 -11.18
N VAL A 321 -8.67 -16.50 -10.19
CA VAL A 321 -8.58 -17.68 -9.34
C VAL A 321 -8.84 -17.27 -7.88
N LEU A 322 -9.75 -17.96 -7.22
CA LEU A 322 -9.94 -17.85 -5.78
C LEU A 322 -8.82 -18.60 -5.07
N LEU A 323 -8.02 -17.89 -4.25
CA LEU A 323 -6.95 -18.51 -3.46
C LEU A 323 -7.46 -18.93 -2.08
N GLU A 324 -8.22 -18.05 -1.40
CA GLU A 324 -8.78 -18.29 -0.07
C GLU A 324 -10.14 -17.58 0.05
N GLY A 325 -11.02 -18.14 0.87
CA GLY A 325 -12.37 -17.61 1.09
C GLY A 325 -13.41 -18.23 0.13
N PRO A 326 -14.60 -17.61 -0.06
CA PRO A 326 -15.08 -16.48 0.72
C PRO A 326 -15.32 -16.84 2.21
N LYS A 327 -15.00 -15.92 3.12
CA LYS A 327 -15.32 -16.01 4.55
C LYS A 327 -16.16 -14.80 4.94
N LYS A 328 -17.20 -15.01 5.76
CA LYS A 328 -18.06 -13.91 6.22
C LYS A 328 -17.24 -12.94 7.07
N LEU A 329 -17.42 -11.64 6.88
CA LEU A 329 -16.79 -10.62 7.69
C LEU A 329 -17.15 -10.76 9.18
N SER A 330 -18.41 -11.16 9.47
CA SER A 330 -18.89 -11.43 10.82
C SER A 330 -18.11 -12.54 11.56
N ASP A 331 -17.49 -13.48 10.84
CA ASP A 331 -16.71 -14.56 11.45
C ASP A 331 -15.43 -14.04 12.13
N TYR A 332 -14.98 -12.82 11.77
CA TYR A 332 -13.80 -12.14 12.34
C TYR A 332 -14.16 -11.18 13.49
N GLU A 333 -15.43 -11.02 13.81
CA GLU A 333 -15.85 -10.25 14.99
C GLU A 333 -15.53 -11.06 16.27
N LYS A 334 -14.67 -10.53 17.13
CA LYS A 334 -14.52 -11.07 18.47
C LYS A 334 -15.62 -10.51 19.36
N LYS A 335 -16.44 -11.40 19.87
CA LYS A 335 -17.46 -11.12 20.90
C LYS A 335 -16.82 -10.66 22.21
#